data_dec406051038cca217fa38a7244cc753
#
_entry.id   dec406051038cca217fa38a7244cc753
#
_cell.length_a   1.000
_cell.length_b   1.000
_cell.length_c   1.000
_cell.angle_alpha   90.00
_cell.angle_beta   90.00
_cell.angle_gamma   90.00
#
_symmetry.space_group_name_H-M   'P 1'
#
loop_
_entity.id
_entity.type
_entity.pdbx_description
1 polymer ?
#
loop_
_entity_poly.entity_id
_entity_poly.type
_entity_poly.pdbx_seq_one_letter_code
_entity_poly.pdbx_strand_id
1 'polypeptide(L)'
;MGYFNNGTYVGRIWSKKNNGPSVVKIIDNEIYDITTKEIPTVSSLLELENPIDYIKQNSGNKVTSIDEINSNIEKKNFDPEIRLLAPCDLQVVKACGVTFAKSMVERVIEERASGDLKKAKELRASIGDLIGSNLKNIVPGSQKAQDVKEVLIKEGLWSQYLEVGIGKDAEVFTKAQVLSSVGHGAEVGLHPISNWNNPEPEIVLAVNSKSKIIGATLGNDVNLRDVEGRSALLLGKAKDNNASCSIGPFIRLFDETYNLNDVRQAEINMTVEGEDNFKLIGSSLMSEISRDPEDLVNQTCSRHHQYPDGFMLFLGTLFAPTEDRDKKGEGFTHKVGDKVIISEKNLGNLVNYVNLSTECPEWTFGISDLYKNLSKRNLIS
;
A
#
# COMPACT_ATOMS: atom_id res chain seq x y z
N MET A 1 -14.49 0.84 -20.07
CA MET A 1 -14.48 -0.63 -19.98
C MET A 1 -14.11 -0.97 -18.54
N GLY A 2 -14.90 -1.84 -17.87
CA GLY A 2 -14.69 -2.16 -16.47
C GLY A 2 -13.37 -2.90 -16.25
N TYR A 3 -12.59 -2.46 -15.29
CA TYR A 3 -11.30 -3.06 -14.90
C TYR A 3 -11.42 -4.49 -14.31
N PHE A 4 -12.65 -4.96 -14.05
CA PHE A 4 -12.91 -6.18 -13.28
C PHE A 4 -13.49 -7.34 -14.10
N ASN A 5 -13.37 -7.31 -15.44
CA ASN A 5 -14.10 -8.24 -16.33
C ASN A 5 -13.51 -9.65 -16.47
N ASN A 6 -12.24 -9.88 -16.05
CA ASN A 6 -11.53 -11.15 -16.33
C ASN A 6 -10.78 -11.71 -15.12
N GLY A 7 -11.34 -11.65 -13.93
CA GLY A 7 -10.68 -12.19 -12.74
C GLY A 7 -11.64 -12.40 -11.57
N THR A 8 -11.14 -13.04 -10.53
CA THR A 8 -11.88 -13.23 -9.28
C THR A 8 -11.40 -12.20 -8.27
N TYR A 9 -12.31 -11.36 -7.82
CA TYR A 9 -12.03 -10.25 -6.92
C TYR A 9 -12.83 -10.34 -5.63
N VAL A 10 -12.19 -10.07 -4.50
CA VAL A 10 -12.80 -9.99 -3.18
C VAL A 10 -12.50 -8.63 -2.55
N GLY A 11 -13.46 -8.10 -1.84
CA GLY A 11 -13.36 -6.83 -1.15
C GLY A 11 -14.15 -6.80 0.13
N ARG A 12 -14.22 -5.62 0.73
CA ARG A 12 -15.05 -5.34 1.90
C ARG A 12 -15.83 -4.05 1.69
N ILE A 13 -17.05 -4.06 2.18
CA ILE A 13 -17.85 -2.84 2.29
C ILE A 13 -18.22 -2.57 3.75
N TRP A 14 -18.44 -1.30 4.05
CA TRP A 14 -19.26 -0.89 5.18
C TRP A 14 -20.68 -0.66 4.70
N SER A 15 -21.67 -1.16 5.43
CA SER A 15 -23.08 -0.87 5.21
C SER A 15 -23.71 -0.28 6.47
N LYS A 16 -24.37 0.87 6.36
CA LYS A 16 -25.12 1.48 7.46
C LYS A 16 -26.25 0.57 7.95
N LYS A 17 -26.88 -0.16 7.03
CA LYS A 17 -27.92 -1.17 7.34
C LYS A 17 -27.39 -2.22 8.31
N ASN A 18 -26.20 -2.74 8.09
CA ASN A 18 -25.59 -3.76 8.93
C ASN A 18 -24.85 -3.14 10.13
N ASN A 19 -24.65 -1.82 10.13
CA ASN A 19 -23.75 -1.08 11.02
C ASN A 19 -22.41 -1.81 11.16
N GLY A 20 -21.83 -2.24 10.04
CA GLY A 20 -20.61 -3.03 10.05
C GLY A 20 -20.18 -3.54 8.68
N PRO A 21 -19.04 -4.26 8.65
CA PRO A 21 -18.45 -4.74 7.43
C PRO A 21 -19.12 -5.99 6.87
N SER A 22 -19.00 -6.17 5.55
CA SER A 22 -19.35 -7.41 4.84
C SER A 22 -18.27 -7.75 3.83
N VAL A 23 -18.05 -9.05 3.62
CA VAL A 23 -17.20 -9.60 2.57
C VAL A 23 -17.96 -9.53 1.25
N VAL A 24 -17.36 -9.00 0.21
CA VAL A 24 -18.02 -8.85 -1.08
C VAL A 24 -17.17 -9.38 -2.23
N LYS A 25 -17.84 -9.78 -3.30
CA LYS A 25 -17.26 -10.03 -4.62
C LYS A 25 -17.78 -9.01 -5.63
N ILE A 26 -17.07 -8.85 -6.75
CA ILE A 26 -17.54 -8.05 -7.87
C ILE A 26 -17.68 -8.92 -9.12
N ILE A 27 -18.79 -8.75 -9.84
CA ILE A 27 -19.08 -9.37 -11.14
C ILE A 27 -19.70 -8.29 -12.02
N ASP A 28 -19.16 -8.08 -13.21
CA ASP A 28 -19.70 -7.13 -14.20
C ASP A 28 -20.03 -5.75 -13.60
N ASN A 29 -19.12 -5.18 -12.81
CA ASN A 29 -19.26 -3.92 -12.07
C ASN A 29 -20.31 -3.93 -10.94
N GLU A 30 -20.99 -5.04 -10.68
CA GLU A 30 -21.93 -5.18 -9.58
C GLU A 30 -21.29 -5.83 -8.36
N ILE A 31 -21.57 -5.31 -7.19
CA ILE A 31 -20.99 -5.73 -5.91
C ILE A 31 -22.02 -6.60 -5.16
N TYR A 32 -21.60 -7.79 -4.76
CA TYR A 32 -22.42 -8.79 -4.08
C TYR A 32 -21.86 -9.09 -2.70
N ASP A 33 -22.71 -9.01 -1.66
CA ASP A 33 -22.39 -9.48 -0.31
C ASP A 33 -22.40 -11.02 -0.29
N ILE A 34 -21.25 -11.59 0.03
CA ILE A 34 -21.05 -13.06 0.13
C ILE A 34 -20.72 -13.50 1.56
N THR A 35 -20.97 -12.64 2.53
CA THR A 35 -20.72 -12.92 3.95
C THR A 35 -21.61 -14.05 4.44
N THR A 36 -21.03 -15.07 5.06
CA THR A 36 -21.74 -16.21 5.66
C THR A 36 -21.14 -16.54 7.03
N LYS A 37 -21.75 -17.51 7.74
CA LYS A 37 -21.14 -18.05 8.98
C LYS A 37 -19.80 -18.73 8.75
N GLU A 38 -19.62 -19.34 7.58
CA GLU A 38 -18.38 -19.99 7.18
C GLU A 38 -17.30 -18.94 6.83
N ILE A 39 -17.71 -17.86 6.16
CA ILE A 39 -16.84 -16.77 5.72
C ILE A 39 -17.34 -15.43 6.30
N PRO A 40 -17.14 -15.17 7.60
CA PRO A 40 -17.54 -13.92 8.23
C PRO A 40 -16.57 -12.76 7.92
N THR A 41 -15.33 -13.06 7.49
CA THR A 41 -14.24 -12.10 7.28
C THR A 41 -13.47 -12.41 5.98
N VAL A 42 -12.73 -11.44 5.45
CA VAL A 42 -11.80 -11.68 4.34
C VAL A 42 -10.68 -12.61 4.78
N SER A 43 -10.20 -12.49 6.01
CA SER A 43 -9.22 -13.43 6.57
C SER A 43 -9.68 -14.87 6.44
N SER A 44 -10.92 -15.19 6.88
CA SER A 44 -11.50 -16.55 6.73
C SER A 44 -11.52 -17.01 5.27
N LEU A 45 -11.85 -16.11 4.33
CA LEU A 45 -11.88 -16.44 2.90
C LEU A 45 -10.50 -16.80 2.36
N LEU A 46 -9.48 -16.01 2.72
CA LEU A 46 -8.11 -16.21 2.23
C LEU A 46 -7.42 -17.44 2.84
N GLU A 47 -7.95 -17.99 3.94
CA GLU A 47 -7.47 -19.24 4.54
C GLU A 47 -8.09 -20.50 3.89
N LEU A 48 -9.11 -20.37 3.04
CA LEU A 48 -9.65 -21.50 2.31
C LEU A 48 -8.59 -22.12 1.38
N GLU A 49 -8.66 -23.41 1.17
CA GLU A 49 -7.83 -24.11 0.19
C GLU A 49 -8.08 -23.58 -1.22
N ASN A 50 -9.35 -23.34 -1.57
CA ASN A 50 -9.80 -22.84 -2.87
C ASN A 50 -10.76 -21.66 -2.71
N PRO A 51 -10.28 -20.45 -2.40
CA PRO A 51 -11.13 -19.28 -2.20
C PRO A 51 -11.90 -18.88 -3.47
N ILE A 52 -11.31 -19.13 -4.64
CA ILE A 52 -11.94 -18.86 -5.95
C ILE A 52 -13.21 -19.69 -6.15
N ASP A 53 -13.15 -20.99 -5.83
CA ASP A 53 -14.30 -21.89 -5.99
C ASP A 53 -15.43 -21.46 -5.06
N TYR A 54 -15.13 -21.09 -3.81
CA TYR A 54 -16.13 -20.54 -2.90
C TYR A 54 -16.80 -19.28 -3.47
N ILE A 55 -16.02 -18.33 -3.99
CA ILE A 55 -16.55 -17.08 -4.57
C ILE A 55 -17.44 -17.37 -5.79
N LYS A 56 -17.04 -18.31 -6.66
CA LYS A 56 -17.82 -18.69 -7.86
C LYS A 56 -19.12 -19.38 -7.50
N GLN A 57 -19.11 -20.25 -6.49
CA GLN A 57 -20.30 -21.02 -6.07
C GLN A 57 -21.27 -20.19 -5.24
N ASN A 58 -20.82 -19.18 -4.51
CA ASN A 58 -21.68 -18.33 -3.70
C ASN A 58 -22.29 -17.22 -4.59
N SER A 59 -23.60 -17.28 -4.81
CA SER A 59 -24.31 -16.27 -5.61
C SER A 59 -24.23 -14.86 -5.00
N GLY A 60 -24.28 -14.77 -3.66
CA GLY A 60 -24.32 -13.51 -2.92
C GLY A 60 -25.63 -12.72 -3.13
N ASN A 61 -25.73 -11.61 -2.42
CA ASN A 61 -26.80 -10.63 -2.59
C ASN A 61 -26.24 -9.35 -3.18
N LYS A 62 -26.76 -8.88 -4.31
CA LYS A 62 -26.38 -7.59 -4.88
C LYS A 62 -26.67 -6.47 -3.87
N VAL A 63 -25.67 -5.61 -3.63
CA VAL A 63 -25.76 -4.53 -2.64
C VAL A 63 -25.54 -3.14 -3.25
N THR A 64 -24.68 -3.01 -4.25
CA THR A 64 -24.40 -1.74 -4.95
C THR A 64 -23.63 -2.04 -6.25
N SER A 65 -23.16 -1.02 -6.94
CA SER A 65 -22.26 -1.12 -8.09
C SER A 65 -21.00 -0.28 -7.90
N ILE A 66 -19.95 -0.57 -8.67
CA ILE A 66 -18.74 0.25 -8.66
C ILE A 66 -19.02 1.67 -9.18
N ASP A 67 -19.98 1.82 -10.09
CA ASP A 67 -20.39 3.11 -10.64
C ASP A 67 -21.03 4.00 -9.56
N GLU A 68 -21.87 3.41 -8.69
CA GLU A 68 -22.46 4.10 -7.55
C GLU A 68 -21.39 4.52 -6.53
N ILE A 69 -20.45 3.62 -6.22
CA ILE A 69 -19.29 3.91 -5.36
C ILE A 69 -18.49 5.09 -5.93
N ASN A 70 -18.12 5.03 -7.22
CA ASN A 70 -17.35 6.09 -7.87
C ASN A 70 -18.11 7.43 -7.93
N SER A 71 -19.43 7.39 -8.17
CA SER A 71 -20.26 8.62 -8.13
C SER A 71 -20.26 9.28 -6.74
N ASN A 72 -20.25 8.50 -5.66
CA ASN A 72 -20.13 9.04 -4.30
C ASN A 72 -18.75 9.67 -4.08
N ILE A 73 -17.68 9.01 -4.56
CA ILE A 73 -16.30 9.50 -4.45
C ILE A 73 -16.13 10.83 -5.19
N GLU A 74 -16.63 10.93 -6.42
CA GLU A 74 -16.57 12.18 -7.22
C GLU A 74 -17.31 13.34 -6.55
N LYS A 75 -18.40 13.06 -5.84
CA LYS A 75 -19.14 14.05 -5.04
C LYS A 75 -18.52 14.36 -3.68
N LYS A 76 -17.36 13.76 -3.39
CA LYS A 76 -16.70 13.83 -2.05
C LYS A 76 -17.66 13.43 -0.91
N ASN A 77 -18.56 12.47 -1.15
CA ASN A 77 -19.45 11.92 -0.13
C ASN A 77 -18.69 10.81 0.62
N PHE A 78 -18.03 11.15 1.73
CA PHE A 78 -17.21 10.22 2.52
C PHE A 78 -18.02 9.35 3.51
N ASP A 79 -19.31 9.61 3.69
CA ASP A 79 -20.20 8.79 4.52
C ASP A 79 -21.48 8.35 3.80
N PRO A 80 -21.39 7.63 2.67
CA PRO A 80 -22.53 7.10 1.96
C PRO A 80 -23.17 5.91 2.71
N GLU A 81 -24.33 5.42 2.26
CA GLU A 81 -24.99 4.23 2.79
C GLU A 81 -24.10 2.97 2.70
N ILE A 82 -23.38 2.85 1.59
CA ILE A 82 -22.40 1.79 1.34
C ILE A 82 -21.10 2.43 0.85
N ARG A 83 -19.97 2.02 1.46
CA ARG A 83 -18.63 2.43 1.00
C ARG A 83 -17.68 1.23 0.99
N LEU A 84 -16.66 1.27 0.13
CA LEU A 84 -15.57 0.30 0.17
C LEU A 84 -14.68 0.54 1.39
N LEU A 85 -14.29 -0.54 2.03
CA LEU A 85 -13.24 -0.59 3.05
C LEU A 85 -11.96 -1.14 2.43
N ALA A 86 -10.84 -1.03 3.14
CA ALA A 86 -9.66 -1.82 2.81
C ALA A 86 -10.06 -3.31 2.73
N PRO A 87 -9.66 -4.05 1.67
CA PRO A 87 -10.07 -5.43 1.46
C PRO A 87 -9.30 -6.42 2.36
N CYS A 88 -8.99 -6.02 3.58
CA CYS A 88 -8.38 -6.81 4.64
C CYS A 88 -9.04 -6.50 5.98
N ASP A 89 -9.01 -7.41 6.93
CA ASP A 89 -9.61 -7.25 8.26
C ASP A 89 -8.69 -7.69 9.39
N LEU A 90 -8.52 -8.99 9.63
CA LEU A 90 -7.69 -9.50 10.72
C LEU A 90 -6.20 -9.56 10.36
N GLN A 91 -5.85 -9.35 9.11
CA GLN A 91 -4.48 -9.29 8.65
C GLN A 91 -3.78 -8.03 9.20
N VAL A 92 -2.60 -8.22 9.79
CA VAL A 92 -1.70 -7.10 10.04
C VAL A 92 -1.16 -6.56 8.70
N VAL A 93 -0.90 -5.27 8.63
CA VAL A 93 -0.34 -4.65 7.43
C VAL A 93 1.15 -4.41 7.63
N LYS A 94 1.95 -5.10 6.83
CA LYS A 94 3.40 -4.97 6.77
C LYS A 94 3.79 -4.20 5.50
N ALA A 95 4.94 -3.55 5.54
CA ALA A 95 5.51 -2.91 4.37
C ALA A 95 7.03 -3.16 4.29
N CYS A 96 7.52 -3.17 3.04
CA CYS A 96 8.94 -3.28 2.76
C CYS A 96 9.47 -1.92 2.28
N GLY A 97 10.52 -1.42 2.91
CA GLY A 97 11.20 -0.20 2.48
C GLY A 97 12.38 -0.47 1.55
N VAL A 98 12.75 0.55 0.78
CA VAL A 98 14.03 0.63 0.04
C VAL A 98 14.24 -0.54 -0.93
N THR A 99 13.19 -1.01 -1.58
CA THR A 99 13.22 -2.18 -2.47
C THR A 99 13.54 -1.85 -3.93
N PHE A 100 13.77 -0.58 -4.28
CA PHE A 100 14.14 -0.13 -5.63
C PHE A 100 15.41 0.70 -5.57
N ALA A 101 16.30 0.54 -6.56
CA ALA A 101 17.57 1.30 -6.60
C ALA A 101 17.34 2.83 -6.54
N LYS A 102 16.33 3.34 -7.24
CA LYS A 102 15.98 4.77 -7.22
C LYS A 102 15.53 5.23 -5.82
N SER A 103 14.69 4.46 -5.15
CA SER A 103 14.28 4.79 -3.77
C SER A 103 15.44 4.72 -2.78
N MET A 104 16.38 3.78 -2.96
CA MET A 104 17.62 3.72 -2.14
C MET A 104 18.39 5.02 -2.23
N VAL A 105 18.60 5.55 -3.44
CA VAL A 105 19.32 6.81 -3.66
C VAL A 105 18.60 7.96 -2.95
N GLU A 106 17.29 8.07 -3.11
CA GLU A 106 16.50 9.14 -2.48
C GLU A 106 16.57 9.05 -0.95
N ARG A 107 16.49 7.86 -0.36
CA ARG A 107 16.62 7.67 1.10
C ARG A 107 17.98 8.09 1.63
N VAL A 108 19.07 7.79 0.92
CA VAL A 108 20.42 8.27 1.28
C VAL A 108 20.49 9.80 1.24
N ILE A 109 19.87 10.41 0.24
CA ILE A 109 19.82 11.87 0.11
C ILE A 109 19.02 12.49 1.26
N GLU A 110 17.86 11.96 1.58
CA GLU A 110 16.99 12.41 2.69
C GLU A 110 17.67 12.29 4.05
N GLU A 111 18.35 11.17 4.31
CA GLU A 111 19.14 10.95 5.53
C GLU A 111 20.24 12.01 5.67
N ARG A 112 21.03 12.23 4.62
CA ARG A 112 22.12 13.23 4.62
C ARG A 112 21.61 14.66 4.73
N ALA A 113 20.44 14.93 4.17
CA ALA A 113 19.74 16.19 4.32
C ALA A 113 19.10 16.36 5.71
N SER A 114 19.03 15.31 6.52
CA SER A 114 18.31 15.28 7.81
C SER A 114 16.85 15.72 7.69
N GLY A 115 16.19 15.32 6.60
CA GLY A 115 14.82 15.71 6.28
C GLY A 115 14.64 17.16 5.77
N ASP A 116 15.71 17.87 5.46
CA ASP A 116 15.67 19.22 4.89
C ASP A 116 15.55 19.16 3.37
N LEU A 117 14.44 19.67 2.83
CA LEU A 117 14.14 19.65 1.40
C LEU A 117 15.19 20.40 0.54
N LYS A 118 15.70 21.56 1.02
CA LYS A 118 16.67 22.36 0.27
C LYS A 118 18.01 21.66 0.18
N LYS A 119 18.50 21.12 1.30
CA LYS A 119 19.71 20.30 1.33
C LYS A 119 19.59 19.06 0.45
N ALA A 120 18.42 18.37 0.46
CA ALA A 120 18.18 17.20 -0.36
C ALA A 120 18.37 17.50 -1.86
N LYS A 121 17.94 18.68 -2.33
CA LYS A 121 18.13 19.10 -3.72
C LYS A 121 19.61 19.29 -4.09
N GLU A 122 20.39 19.93 -3.24
CA GLU A 122 21.83 20.13 -3.45
C GLU A 122 22.57 18.78 -3.48
N LEU A 123 22.25 17.88 -2.56
CA LEU A 123 22.84 16.55 -2.48
C LEU A 123 22.47 15.69 -3.70
N ARG A 124 21.22 15.75 -4.18
CA ARG A 124 20.78 15.01 -5.36
C ARG A 124 21.61 15.38 -6.60
N ALA A 125 21.90 16.66 -6.77
CA ALA A 125 22.73 17.14 -7.87
C ALA A 125 24.20 16.72 -7.76
N SER A 126 24.71 16.47 -6.55
CA SER A 126 26.14 16.19 -6.31
C SER A 126 26.48 14.70 -6.21
N ILE A 127 25.60 13.87 -5.60
CA ILE A 127 25.94 12.48 -5.30
C ILE A 127 24.93 11.45 -5.85
N GLY A 128 23.76 11.88 -6.34
CA GLY A 128 22.70 10.99 -6.78
C GLY A 128 23.14 10.02 -7.88
N ASP A 129 23.80 10.52 -8.92
CA ASP A 129 24.26 9.69 -10.04
C ASP A 129 25.38 8.72 -9.63
N LEU A 130 26.27 9.15 -8.70
CA LEU A 130 27.36 8.32 -8.22
C LEU A 130 26.84 7.10 -7.45
N ILE A 131 25.89 7.29 -6.54
CA ILE A 131 25.27 6.20 -5.80
C ILE A 131 24.44 5.32 -6.76
N GLY A 132 23.60 5.92 -7.59
CA GLY A 132 22.71 5.20 -8.51
C GLY A 132 23.45 4.31 -9.50
N SER A 133 24.60 4.75 -10.02
CA SER A 133 25.42 3.95 -10.94
C SER A 133 26.00 2.68 -10.26
N ASN A 134 26.35 2.77 -8.99
CA ASN A 134 26.85 1.64 -8.21
C ASN A 134 25.76 0.62 -7.85
N LEU A 135 24.49 1.05 -7.76
CA LEU A 135 23.36 0.17 -7.38
C LEU A 135 22.73 -0.56 -8.55
N LYS A 136 23.08 -0.23 -9.79
CA LYS A 136 22.45 -0.82 -10.99
C LYS A 136 22.72 -2.32 -11.09
N ASN A 137 21.64 -3.11 -11.25
CA ASN A 137 21.69 -4.55 -11.40
C ASN A 137 22.37 -5.31 -10.23
N ILE A 138 22.22 -4.81 -9.01
CA ILE A 138 22.67 -5.51 -7.82
C ILE A 138 21.56 -6.44 -7.32
N VAL A 139 21.95 -7.70 -7.05
CA VAL A 139 21.10 -8.64 -6.33
C VAL A 139 21.45 -8.49 -4.84
N PRO A 140 20.48 -8.11 -3.98
CA PRO A 140 20.71 -7.94 -2.55
C PRO A 140 21.30 -9.21 -1.91
N GLY A 141 22.24 -9.01 -0.97
CA GLY A 141 22.92 -10.10 -0.27
C GLY A 141 23.96 -10.88 -1.10
N SER A 142 24.16 -10.56 -2.39
CA SER A 142 25.16 -11.18 -3.25
C SER A 142 26.58 -10.71 -2.93
N GLN A 143 27.60 -11.46 -3.42
CA GLN A 143 29.01 -11.03 -3.32
C GLN A 143 29.21 -9.64 -3.97
N LYS A 144 28.57 -9.38 -5.12
CA LYS A 144 28.62 -8.07 -5.79
C LYS A 144 28.07 -6.95 -4.89
N ALA A 145 27.00 -7.21 -4.14
CA ALA A 145 26.46 -6.26 -3.17
C ALA A 145 27.48 -5.97 -2.05
N GLN A 146 28.17 -6.98 -1.56
CA GLN A 146 29.21 -6.82 -0.55
C GLN A 146 30.41 -6.02 -1.08
N ASP A 147 30.86 -6.28 -2.31
CA ASP A 147 31.94 -5.54 -2.96
C ASP A 147 31.58 -4.04 -3.12
N VAL A 148 30.35 -3.75 -3.53
CA VAL A 148 29.82 -2.37 -3.63
C VAL A 148 29.72 -1.71 -2.26
N LYS A 149 29.30 -2.42 -1.22
CA LYS A 149 29.29 -1.93 0.16
C LYS A 149 30.69 -1.46 0.58
N GLU A 150 31.71 -2.27 0.32
CA GLU A 150 33.10 -1.89 0.66
C GLU A 150 33.56 -0.64 -0.04
N VAL A 151 33.21 -0.46 -1.32
CA VAL A 151 33.53 0.76 -2.09
C VAL A 151 32.82 1.97 -1.47
N LEU A 152 31.51 1.88 -1.25
CA LEU A 152 30.72 2.99 -0.71
C LEU A 152 31.13 3.38 0.72
N ILE A 153 31.57 2.41 1.54
CA ILE A 153 32.17 2.71 2.86
C ILE A 153 33.45 3.51 2.73
N LYS A 154 34.37 3.10 1.83
CA LYS A 154 35.64 3.82 1.59
C LYS A 154 35.41 5.25 1.09
N GLU A 155 34.39 5.46 0.30
CA GLU A 155 33.97 6.78 -0.21
C GLU A 155 33.14 7.60 0.80
N GLY A 156 32.83 7.05 1.99
CA GLY A 156 32.00 7.71 3.00
C GLY A 156 30.53 7.89 2.56
N LEU A 157 30.06 7.07 1.62
CA LEU A 157 28.72 7.13 1.05
C LEU A 157 27.77 6.05 1.60
N TRP A 158 28.26 5.15 2.47
CA TRP A 158 27.42 4.13 3.06
C TRP A 158 26.35 4.72 3.98
N SER A 159 25.19 4.10 3.99
CA SER A 159 24.00 4.50 4.74
C SER A 159 23.26 3.29 5.24
N GLN A 160 22.53 3.42 6.34
CA GLN A 160 21.62 2.39 6.87
C GLN A 160 20.56 1.95 5.84
N TYR A 161 20.12 2.84 4.96
CA TYR A 161 19.18 2.52 3.88
C TYR A 161 19.81 1.64 2.80
N LEU A 162 21.10 1.79 2.53
CA LEU A 162 21.84 0.89 1.65
C LEU A 162 22.05 -0.48 2.30
N GLU A 163 22.19 -0.54 3.63
CA GLU A 163 22.27 -1.81 4.36
C GLU A 163 21.06 -2.70 4.11
N VAL A 164 19.83 -2.15 4.22
CA VAL A 164 18.60 -2.90 3.96
C VAL A 164 18.28 -3.02 2.47
N GLY A 165 18.71 -2.08 1.66
CA GLY A 165 18.46 -2.06 0.22
C GLY A 165 19.23 -3.11 -0.56
N ILE A 166 20.54 -3.27 -0.31
CA ILE A 166 21.42 -4.21 -1.01
C ILE A 166 22.04 -5.28 -0.10
N GLY A 167 21.90 -5.16 1.21
CA GLY A 167 22.37 -6.15 2.18
C GLY A 167 21.56 -7.43 2.15
N LYS A 168 21.82 -8.33 3.11
CA LYS A 168 21.19 -9.64 3.19
C LYS A 168 19.72 -9.55 3.62
N ASP A 169 19.44 -8.67 4.58
CA ASP A 169 18.12 -8.58 5.21
C ASP A 169 17.36 -7.37 4.67
N ALA A 170 16.07 -7.57 4.32
CA ALA A 170 15.20 -6.49 3.86
C ALA A 170 14.70 -5.65 5.03
N GLU A 171 14.38 -4.38 4.78
CA GLU A 171 13.57 -3.61 5.69
C GLU A 171 12.12 -4.09 5.62
N VAL A 172 11.60 -4.60 6.75
CA VAL A 172 10.18 -4.97 6.89
C VAL A 172 9.66 -4.35 8.18
N PHE A 173 8.60 -3.54 8.07
CA PHE A 173 8.01 -2.84 9.23
C PHE A 173 6.50 -3.03 9.29
N THR A 174 5.88 -2.65 10.40
CA THR A 174 4.41 -2.61 10.54
C THR A 174 3.93 -1.26 10.05
N LYS A 175 3.15 -1.27 8.95
CA LYS A 175 2.57 -0.07 8.35
C LYS A 175 1.28 0.36 9.03
N ALA A 176 0.45 -0.60 9.36
CA ALA A 176 -0.84 -0.32 9.98
C ALA A 176 -1.32 -1.51 10.80
N GLN A 177 -2.16 -1.23 11.78
CA GLN A 177 -2.81 -2.23 12.63
C GLN A 177 -3.97 -2.90 11.90
N VAL A 178 -4.45 -4.03 12.44
CA VAL A 178 -5.66 -4.68 11.95
C VAL A 178 -6.85 -3.71 11.98
N LEU A 179 -7.65 -3.69 10.91
CA LEU A 179 -8.82 -2.83 10.74
C LEU A 179 -8.55 -1.30 10.67
N SER A 180 -7.30 -0.84 10.73
CA SER A 180 -6.99 0.60 10.71
C SER A 180 -6.80 1.18 9.31
N SER A 181 -6.53 0.35 8.30
CA SER A 181 -6.35 0.80 6.92
C SER A 181 -7.67 1.30 6.33
N VAL A 182 -7.59 2.38 5.56
CA VAL A 182 -8.74 2.92 4.83
C VAL A 182 -8.83 2.35 3.43
N GLY A 183 -10.00 2.42 2.81
CA GLY A 183 -10.28 1.85 1.50
C GLY A 183 -10.31 2.88 0.37
N HIS A 184 -10.76 2.41 -0.77
CA HIS A 184 -11.01 3.22 -1.96
C HIS A 184 -12.09 4.28 -1.70
N GLY A 185 -11.79 5.53 -2.03
CA GLY A 185 -12.66 6.68 -1.82
C GLY A 185 -12.55 7.35 -0.46
N ALA A 186 -11.75 6.80 0.45
CA ALA A 186 -11.55 7.40 1.76
C ALA A 186 -10.50 8.51 1.73
N GLU A 187 -10.52 9.34 2.77
CA GLU A 187 -9.45 10.30 3.03
C GLU A 187 -8.21 9.58 3.55
N VAL A 188 -7.01 10.05 3.16
CA VAL A 188 -5.72 9.64 3.70
C VAL A 188 -5.09 10.75 4.52
N GLY A 189 -4.54 10.37 5.68
CA GLY A 189 -4.12 11.29 6.73
C GLY A 189 -2.64 11.64 6.73
N LEU A 190 -2.33 12.94 6.70
CA LEU A 190 -1.00 13.48 6.95
C LEU A 190 -0.89 13.92 8.42
N HIS A 191 0.15 13.48 9.11
CA HIS A 191 0.40 14.00 10.47
C HIS A 191 0.74 15.50 10.41
N PRO A 192 0.10 16.37 11.23
CA PRO A 192 0.27 17.84 11.17
C PRO A 192 1.70 18.36 11.38
N ILE A 193 2.61 17.51 11.91
CA ILE A 193 4.02 17.91 12.08
C ILE A 193 4.82 17.91 10.78
N SER A 194 4.31 17.28 9.71
CA SER A 194 5.02 17.12 8.45
C SER A 194 4.74 18.27 7.51
N ASN A 195 5.83 18.79 6.93
CA ASN A 195 5.80 19.80 5.88
C ASN A 195 6.35 19.26 4.55
N TRP A 196 6.82 18.02 4.52
CA TRP A 196 7.33 17.35 3.33
C TRP A 196 6.90 15.89 3.33
N ASN A 197 5.88 15.60 2.54
CA ASN A 197 5.21 14.31 2.50
C ASN A 197 4.77 13.95 1.08
N ASN A 198 4.49 12.69 0.83
CA ASN A 198 4.13 12.20 -0.50
C ASN A 198 3.29 10.92 -0.42
N PRO A 199 2.57 10.59 -1.51
CA PRO A 199 2.02 9.25 -1.70
C PRO A 199 3.12 8.28 -2.13
N GLU A 200 2.99 7.03 -1.74
CA GLU A 200 3.82 5.93 -2.23
C GLU A 200 2.90 4.87 -2.86
N PRO A 201 2.79 4.86 -4.21
CA PRO A 201 1.98 3.88 -4.92
C PRO A 201 2.67 2.52 -4.96
N GLU A 202 1.99 1.48 -4.49
CA GLU A 202 2.57 0.15 -4.32
C GLU A 202 1.62 -0.98 -4.71
N ILE A 203 2.20 -2.14 -5.07
CA ILE A 203 1.48 -3.41 -5.02
C ILE A 203 1.48 -3.90 -3.57
N VAL A 204 0.33 -4.42 -3.16
CA VAL A 204 0.14 -5.06 -1.86
C VAL A 204 -0.25 -6.51 -2.06
N LEU A 205 0.54 -7.44 -1.54
CA LEU A 205 0.23 -8.87 -1.57
C LEU A 205 -0.71 -9.25 -0.42
N ALA A 206 -1.69 -10.09 -0.71
CA ALA A 206 -2.49 -10.76 0.30
C ALA A 206 -1.90 -12.14 0.57
N VAL A 207 -1.41 -12.37 1.77
CA VAL A 207 -0.70 -13.59 2.17
C VAL A 207 -1.44 -14.25 3.32
N ASN A 208 -1.72 -15.55 3.21
CA ASN A 208 -2.42 -16.30 4.26
C ASN A 208 -1.49 -16.80 5.37
N SER A 209 -2.04 -17.43 6.40
CA SER A 209 -1.31 -17.95 7.57
C SER A 209 -0.22 -18.98 7.22
N LYS A 210 -0.32 -19.64 6.06
CA LYS A 210 0.64 -20.61 5.54
C LYS A 210 1.75 -19.96 4.68
N SER A 211 1.88 -18.64 4.72
CA SER A 211 2.80 -17.85 3.86
C SER A 211 2.55 -18.01 2.36
N LYS A 212 1.35 -18.47 1.96
CA LYS A 212 0.96 -18.56 0.56
C LYS A 212 0.43 -17.20 0.09
N ILE A 213 0.96 -16.70 -1.01
CA ILE A 213 0.44 -15.49 -1.68
C ILE A 213 -0.86 -15.89 -2.38
N ILE A 214 -1.97 -15.29 -1.99
CA ILE A 214 -3.31 -15.61 -2.49
C ILE A 214 -3.75 -14.65 -3.60
N GLY A 215 -3.24 -13.43 -3.59
CA GLY A 215 -3.60 -12.40 -4.55
C GLY A 215 -2.87 -11.09 -4.31
N ALA A 216 -3.24 -10.08 -5.08
CA ALA A 216 -2.65 -8.75 -4.98
C ALA A 216 -3.71 -7.65 -5.08
N THR A 217 -3.37 -6.48 -4.60
CA THR A 217 -4.17 -5.24 -4.66
C THR A 217 -3.24 -4.03 -4.74
N LEU A 218 -3.81 -2.83 -4.77
CA LEU A 218 -3.07 -1.57 -4.73
C LEU A 218 -3.00 -1.03 -3.31
N GLY A 219 -1.95 -0.24 -3.03
CA GLY A 219 -1.80 0.48 -1.78
C GLY A 219 -1.24 1.88 -1.96
N ASN A 220 -1.58 2.75 -1.01
CA ASN A 220 -0.95 4.04 -0.80
C ASN A 220 -0.31 4.04 0.58
N ASP A 221 1.03 3.89 0.61
CA ASP A 221 1.84 4.02 1.82
C ASP A 221 2.19 5.51 2.01
N VAL A 222 1.27 6.27 2.62
CA VAL A 222 1.50 7.70 2.87
C VAL A 222 2.75 7.90 3.71
N ASN A 223 3.66 8.72 3.21
CA ASN A 223 4.97 8.93 3.81
C ASN A 223 5.21 10.37 4.26
N LEU A 224 5.84 10.54 5.41
CA LEU A 224 6.29 11.81 5.96
C LEU A 224 7.83 11.90 5.82
N ARG A 225 8.31 12.37 4.65
CA ARG A 225 9.74 12.36 4.28
C ARG A 225 10.61 13.18 5.24
N ASP A 226 10.11 14.30 5.73
CA ASP A 226 10.83 15.14 6.70
C ASP A 226 10.93 14.49 8.08
N VAL A 227 10.02 13.59 8.44
CA VAL A 227 10.06 12.82 9.69
C VAL A 227 10.99 11.61 9.54
N GLU A 228 10.79 10.82 8.51
CA GLU A 228 11.59 9.63 8.20
C GLU A 228 13.06 10.00 7.96
N GLY A 229 13.34 11.05 7.18
CA GLY A 229 14.69 11.50 6.86
C GLY A 229 15.48 12.05 8.07
N ARG A 230 14.82 12.39 9.18
CA ARG A 230 15.53 12.81 10.40
C ARG A 230 16.20 11.65 11.13
N SER A 231 15.56 10.49 11.16
CA SER A 231 16.08 9.31 11.84
C SER A 231 15.26 8.08 11.48
N ALA A 232 15.91 6.95 11.18
CA ALA A 232 15.24 5.65 11.03
C ALA A 232 14.45 5.23 12.28
N LEU A 233 14.81 5.73 13.47
CA LEU A 233 14.08 5.48 14.71
C LEU A 233 12.70 6.18 14.74
N LEU A 234 12.43 7.07 13.81
CA LEU A 234 11.14 7.74 13.63
C LEU A 234 10.25 7.08 12.58
N LEU A 235 10.63 5.92 12.05
CA LEU A 235 9.87 5.21 11.02
C LEU A 235 8.41 4.99 11.43
N GLY A 236 8.14 4.50 12.63
CA GLY A 236 6.78 4.34 13.14
C GLY A 236 5.98 5.64 13.15
N LYS A 237 6.62 6.77 13.53
CA LYS A 237 5.99 8.09 13.48
C LYS A 237 5.72 8.57 12.06
N ALA A 238 6.58 8.23 11.11
CA ALA A 238 6.43 8.60 9.71
C ALA A 238 5.33 7.79 9.01
N LYS A 239 5.10 6.55 9.40
CA LYS A 239 4.33 5.56 8.65
C LYS A 239 3.00 5.14 9.29
N ASP A 240 2.91 5.05 10.63
CA ASP A 240 1.72 4.57 11.34
C ASP A 240 0.97 5.73 12.02
N ASN A 241 0.07 6.35 11.28
CA ASN A 241 -0.80 7.44 11.74
C ASN A 241 -2.26 7.14 11.34
N ASN A 242 -3.23 7.84 11.93
CA ASN A 242 -4.62 7.71 11.53
C ASN A 242 -4.78 7.95 10.02
N ALA A 243 -5.43 7.00 9.34
CA ALA A 243 -5.68 7.00 7.90
C ALA A 243 -4.43 7.09 6.98
N SER A 244 -3.20 6.85 7.49
CA SER A 244 -1.97 6.94 6.68
C SER A 244 -1.70 5.71 5.81
N CYS A 245 -2.57 4.71 5.82
CA CYS A 245 -2.49 3.49 5.03
C CYS A 245 -3.79 3.28 4.28
N SER A 246 -3.74 3.27 2.94
CA SER A 246 -4.89 2.91 2.11
C SER A 246 -4.60 1.66 1.28
N ILE A 247 -5.58 0.74 1.21
CA ILE A 247 -5.49 -0.50 0.45
C ILE A 247 -6.79 -0.69 -0.33
N GLY A 248 -6.70 -1.10 -1.59
CA GLY A 248 -7.88 -1.39 -2.41
C GLY A 248 -7.68 -1.24 -3.92
N PRO A 249 -8.79 -1.25 -4.67
CA PRO A 249 -10.19 -1.35 -4.22
C PRO A 249 -10.61 -2.78 -3.81
N PHE A 250 -10.06 -3.82 -4.48
CA PHE A 250 -10.31 -5.23 -4.24
C PHE A 250 -9.00 -6.02 -4.27
N ILE A 251 -8.92 -7.16 -3.62
CA ILE A 251 -7.88 -8.14 -3.85
C ILE A 251 -8.27 -8.95 -5.11
N ARG A 252 -7.42 -8.95 -6.13
CA ARG A 252 -7.48 -9.89 -7.23
C ARG A 252 -6.81 -11.18 -6.81
N LEU A 253 -7.55 -12.27 -6.76
CA LEU A 253 -7.03 -13.59 -6.42
C LEU A 253 -6.20 -14.15 -7.58
N PHE A 254 -5.17 -14.91 -7.26
CA PHE A 254 -4.32 -15.58 -8.25
C PHE A 254 -5.04 -16.78 -8.84
N ASP A 255 -5.12 -16.80 -10.16
CA ASP A 255 -5.71 -17.86 -10.97
C ASP A 255 -4.91 -18.05 -12.27
N GLU A 256 -5.48 -18.78 -13.24
CA GLU A 256 -4.84 -19.02 -14.53
C GLU A 256 -4.64 -17.74 -15.37
N THR A 257 -5.39 -16.67 -15.06
CA THR A 257 -5.36 -15.39 -15.79
C THR A 257 -4.53 -14.31 -15.13
N TYR A 258 -4.12 -14.51 -13.87
CA TYR A 258 -3.32 -13.56 -13.11
C TYR A 258 -2.56 -14.26 -11.98
N ASN A 259 -1.26 -14.07 -11.93
CA ASN A 259 -0.38 -14.73 -10.96
C ASN A 259 0.79 -13.82 -10.56
N LEU A 260 1.73 -14.33 -9.77
CA LEU A 260 2.86 -13.56 -9.27
C LEU A 260 3.79 -13.03 -10.37
N ASN A 261 3.86 -13.67 -11.53
CA ASN A 261 4.66 -13.15 -12.66
C ASN A 261 4.02 -11.89 -13.26
N ASP A 262 2.68 -11.80 -13.25
CA ASP A 262 2.00 -10.56 -13.65
C ASP A 262 2.30 -9.44 -12.66
N VAL A 263 2.38 -9.73 -11.36
CA VAL A 263 2.83 -8.77 -10.33
C VAL A 263 4.26 -8.31 -10.60
N ARG A 264 5.20 -9.23 -10.92
CA ARG A 264 6.60 -8.89 -11.23
C ARG A 264 6.74 -7.99 -12.46
N GLN A 265 5.75 -7.94 -13.34
CA GLN A 265 5.74 -7.12 -14.55
C GLN A 265 4.74 -5.96 -14.48
N ALA A 266 4.10 -5.75 -13.34
CA ALA A 266 3.10 -4.71 -13.20
C ALA A 266 3.69 -3.30 -13.35
N GLU A 267 2.95 -2.44 -14.02
CA GLU A 267 3.19 -1.00 -14.08
C GLU A 267 2.10 -0.30 -13.27
N ILE A 268 2.50 0.33 -12.18
CA ILE A 268 1.61 1.09 -11.33
C ILE A 268 1.69 2.54 -11.79
N ASN A 269 0.56 3.11 -12.17
CA ASN A 269 0.46 4.52 -12.54
C ASN A 269 -0.17 5.30 -11.38
N MET A 270 0.30 6.52 -11.17
CA MET A 270 -0.23 7.43 -10.16
C MET A 270 -0.47 8.81 -10.74
N THR A 271 -1.59 9.41 -10.34
CA THR A 271 -1.87 10.83 -10.58
C THR A 271 -2.21 11.50 -9.26
N VAL A 272 -1.64 12.67 -9.01
CA VAL A 272 -2.08 13.58 -7.96
C VAL A 272 -2.70 14.80 -8.62
N GLU A 273 -3.93 15.13 -8.26
CA GLU A 273 -4.67 16.29 -8.76
C GLU A 273 -4.99 17.22 -7.58
N GLY A 274 -4.42 18.43 -7.61
CA GLY A 274 -4.64 19.45 -6.59
C GLY A 274 -5.78 20.41 -6.95
N GLU A 275 -6.43 20.99 -5.95
CA GLU A 275 -7.45 22.03 -6.15
C GLU A 275 -6.86 23.36 -6.71
N ASP A 276 -5.53 23.50 -6.65
CA ASP A 276 -4.74 24.58 -7.24
C ASP A 276 -4.37 24.36 -8.71
N ASN A 277 -5.05 23.44 -9.40
CA ASN A 277 -4.76 22.97 -10.77
C ASN A 277 -3.40 22.29 -10.93
N PHE A 278 -2.75 21.92 -9.84
CA PHE A 278 -1.55 21.10 -9.88
C PHE A 278 -1.88 19.70 -10.36
N LYS A 279 -1.00 19.16 -11.21
CA LYS A 279 -1.11 17.76 -11.64
C LYS A 279 0.28 17.12 -11.66
N LEU A 280 0.43 16.00 -10.96
CA LEU A 280 1.60 15.16 -10.98
C LEU A 280 1.22 13.80 -11.57
N ILE A 281 2.04 13.28 -12.46
CA ILE A 281 1.90 11.93 -13.03
C ILE A 281 3.19 11.19 -12.78
N GLY A 282 3.09 9.98 -12.26
CA GLY A 282 4.23 9.11 -12.00
C GLY A 282 3.90 7.66 -12.25
N SER A 283 4.93 6.83 -12.34
CA SER A 283 4.80 5.39 -12.47
C SER A 283 5.83 4.65 -11.64
N SER A 284 5.51 3.42 -11.27
CA SER A 284 6.41 2.48 -10.58
C SER A 284 6.37 1.15 -11.34
N LEU A 285 7.53 0.72 -11.82
CA LEU A 285 7.68 -0.51 -12.59
C LEU A 285 8.15 -1.64 -11.69
N MET A 286 7.30 -2.64 -11.43
CA MET A 286 7.66 -3.78 -10.59
C MET A 286 8.84 -4.59 -11.13
N SER A 287 9.11 -4.55 -12.43
CA SER A 287 10.30 -5.17 -13.02
C SER A 287 11.63 -4.55 -12.58
N GLU A 288 11.61 -3.38 -11.94
CA GLU A 288 12.79 -2.70 -11.40
C GLU A 288 12.99 -2.96 -9.89
N ILE A 289 12.12 -3.77 -9.28
CA ILE A 289 12.30 -4.16 -7.88
C ILE A 289 13.61 -4.94 -7.68
N SER A 290 14.38 -4.62 -6.67
CA SER A 290 15.66 -5.28 -6.39
C SER A 290 15.52 -6.59 -5.62
N ARG A 291 14.40 -6.79 -4.92
CA ARG A 291 14.07 -8.00 -4.18
C ARG A 291 12.80 -8.65 -4.75
N ASP A 292 12.86 -9.94 -5.01
CA ASP A 292 11.68 -10.68 -5.49
C ASP A 292 10.55 -10.65 -4.46
N PRO A 293 9.28 -10.52 -4.87
CA PRO A 293 8.14 -10.56 -3.96
C PRO A 293 8.07 -11.80 -3.06
N GLU A 294 8.49 -12.98 -3.54
CA GLU A 294 8.57 -14.20 -2.71
C GLU A 294 9.66 -14.10 -1.64
N ASP A 295 10.81 -13.49 -1.97
CA ASP A 295 11.86 -13.23 -0.97
C ASP A 295 11.33 -12.31 0.14
N LEU A 296 10.64 -11.23 -0.22
CA LEU A 296 10.04 -10.31 0.75
C LEU A 296 9.00 -10.99 1.66
N VAL A 297 8.18 -11.87 1.11
CA VAL A 297 7.26 -12.71 1.90
C VAL A 297 8.03 -13.62 2.85
N ASN A 298 9.09 -14.30 2.38
CA ASN A 298 9.91 -15.19 3.21
C ASN A 298 10.67 -14.46 4.32
N GLN A 299 11.09 -13.22 4.08
CA GLN A 299 11.72 -12.37 5.09
C GLN A 299 10.71 -11.81 6.10
N THR A 300 9.44 -11.70 5.71
CA THR A 300 8.36 -11.28 6.60
C THR A 300 7.85 -12.45 7.44
N CYS A 301 7.59 -13.59 6.82
CA CYS A 301 6.94 -14.75 7.44
C CYS A 301 7.68 -16.04 7.07
N SER A 302 8.20 -16.74 8.09
CA SER A 302 8.79 -18.07 7.96
C SER A 302 8.81 -18.74 9.33
N ARG A 303 9.72 -19.71 9.55
CA ARG A 303 9.89 -20.33 10.89
C ARG A 303 10.30 -19.32 11.98
N HIS A 304 10.84 -18.17 11.60
CA HIS A 304 11.24 -17.13 12.57
C HIS A 304 10.06 -16.26 13.04
N HIS A 305 8.98 -16.16 12.26
CA HIS A 305 7.78 -15.37 12.60
C HIS A 305 6.56 -15.87 11.84
N GLN A 306 5.39 -15.92 12.50
CA GLN A 306 4.12 -16.41 11.95
C GLN A 306 3.04 -15.35 12.09
N TYR A 307 2.06 -15.41 11.18
CA TYR A 307 0.87 -14.57 11.15
C TYR A 307 -0.38 -15.44 11.03
N PRO A 308 -1.03 -15.80 12.16
CA PRO A 308 -2.14 -16.77 12.17
C PRO A 308 -3.36 -16.37 11.33
N ASP A 309 -3.59 -15.06 11.14
CA ASP A 309 -4.68 -14.52 10.32
C ASP A 309 -4.18 -14.03 8.95
N GLY A 310 -2.95 -14.38 8.57
CA GLY A 310 -2.29 -13.84 7.38
C GLY A 310 -1.82 -12.39 7.57
N PHE A 311 -1.32 -11.80 6.50
CA PHE A 311 -0.88 -10.41 6.46
C PHE A 311 -1.02 -9.80 5.07
N MET A 312 -1.11 -8.47 5.03
CA MET A 312 -0.96 -7.70 3.81
C MET A 312 0.48 -7.19 3.73
N LEU A 313 1.12 -7.27 2.55
CA LEU A 313 2.52 -6.87 2.38
C LEU A 313 2.66 -5.86 1.25
N PHE A 314 2.97 -4.62 1.60
CA PHE A 314 3.42 -3.60 0.66
C PHE A 314 4.83 -3.93 0.17
N LEU A 315 5.06 -3.87 -1.14
CA LEU A 315 6.32 -4.30 -1.75
C LEU A 315 7.35 -3.17 -1.91
N GLY A 316 6.99 -1.94 -1.54
CA GLY A 316 7.79 -0.76 -1.77
C GLY A 316 7.48 -0.07 -3.09
N THR A 317 8.01 1.13 -3.27
CA THR A 317 7.77 1.98 -4.43
C THR A 317 9.06 2.39 -5.14
N LEU A 318 9.01 2.45 -6.47
CA LEU A 318 10.02 3.15 -7.28
C LEU A 318 9.81 4.67 -7.24
N PHE A 319 8.57 5.11 -6.96
CA PHE A 319 8.16 6.50 -7.11
C PHE A 319 8.56 7.34 -5.89
N ALA A 320 9.39 8.36 -6.16
CA ALA A 320 9.70 9.42 -5.20
C ALA A 320 9.54 10.76 -5.95
N PRO A 321 8.46 11.54 -5.68
CA PRO A 321 8.20 12.78 -6.41
C PRO A 321 9.31 13.81 -6.15
N THR A 322 9.87 14.35 -7.22
CA THR A 322 10.92 15.38 -7.21
C THR A 322 10.49 16.66 -7.91
N GLU A 323 9.32 16.63 -8.54
CA GLU A 323 8.74 17.78 -9.25
C GLU A 323 8.42 18.91 -8.28
N ASP A 324 8.64 20.16 -8.75
CA ASP A 324 8.30 21.34 -7.97
C ASP A 324 6.78 21.61 -8.03
N ARG A 325 6.13 21.92 -6.88
CA ARG A 325 4.71 22.25 -6.85
C ARG A 325 4.44 23.76 -6.84
N ASP A 326 4.93 24.47 -5.83
CA ASP A 326 4.61 25.90 -5.64
C ASP A 326 5.69 26.80 -6.20
N LYS A 327 6.96 26.53 -5.87
CA LYS A 327 8.09 27.31 -6.33
C LYS A 327 9.21 26.42 -6.83
N LYS A 328 9.91 26.94 -7.82
CA LYS A 328 11.06 26.25 -8.39
C LYS A 328 12.09 25.93 -7.31
N GLY A 329 12.33 24.63 -7.12
CA GLY A 329 13.30 24.10 -6.19
C GLY A 329 12.76 23.76 -4.81
N GLU A 330 11.46 23.87 -4.57
CA GLU A 330 10.84 23.45 -3.32
C GLU A 330 10.35 21.99 -3.34
N GLY A 331 10.34 21.34 -4.53
CA GLY A 331 9.90 19.96 -4.69
C GLY A 331 8.40 19.77 -4.45
N PHE A 332 7.99 18.50 -4.34
CA PHE A 332 6.61 18.11 -4.10
C PHE A 332 6.33 17.94 -2.60
N THR A 333 5.21 18.45 -2.17
CA THR A 333 4.52 18.05 -0.94
C THR A 333 3.01 18.07 -1.18
N HIS A 334 2.26 17.24 -0.47
CA HIS A 334 0.79 17.26 -0.52
C HIS A 334 0.20 18.56 0.02
N LYS A 335 -0.98 18.90 -0.53
CA LYS A 335 -1.92 19.83 0.09
C LYS A 335 -3.20 19.08 0.47
N VAL A 336 -3.85 19.55 1.52
CA VAL A 336 -5.18 19.07 1.89
C VAL A 336 -6.13 19.27 0.70
N GLY A 337 -6.93 18.27 0.39
CA GLY A 337 -7.83 18.25 -0.76
C GLY A 337 -7.25 17.61 -2.04
N ASP A 338 -5.95 17.30 -2.08
CA ASP A 338 -5.36 16.56 -3.20
C ASP A 338 -6.08 15.24 -3.43
N LYS A 339 -6.38 14.93 -4.68
CA LYS A 339 -6.90 13.65 -5.11
C LYS A 339 -5.74 12.79 -5.62
N VAL A 340 -5.52 11.65 -4.99
CA VAL A 340 -4.52 10.65 -5.39
C VAL A 340 -5.23 9.50 -6.09
N ILE A 341 -4.79 9.14 -7.29
CA ILE A 341 -5.31 8.02 -8.08
C ILE A 341 -4.14 7.09 -8.36
N ILE A 342 -4.18 5.89 -7.84
CA ILE A 342 -3.21 4.82 -8.10
C ILE A 342 -3.91 3.76 -8.94
N SER A 343 -3.32 3.34 -10.05
CA SER A 343 -3.95 2.43 -11.00
C SER A 343 -3.00 1.38 -11.54
N GLU A 344 -3.53 0.18 -11.75
CA GLU A 344 -2.90 -0.91 -12.48
C GLU A 344 -3.97 -1.66 -13.29
N LYS A 345 -3.63 -2.08 -14.50
CA LYS A 345 -4.59 -2.61 -15.50
C LYS A 345 -5.42 -3.80 -15.01
N ASN A 346 -4.88 -4.62 -14.10
CA ASN A 346 -5.51 -5.82 -13.57
C ASN A 346 -6.12 -5.62 -12.17
N LEU A 347 -5.73 -4.55 -11.46
CA LEU A 347 -6.11 -4.31 -10.07
C LEU A 347 -7.12 -3.15 -9.92
N GLY A 348 -7.34 -2.39 -11.00
CA GLY A 348 -8.27 -1.27 -11.01
C GLY A 348 -7.64 0.03 -10.51
N ASN A 349 -8.45 0.86 -9.85
CA ASN A 349 -8.04 2.17 -9.34
C ASN A 349 -8.27 2.26 -7.84
N LEU A 350 -7.25 2.71 -7.11
CA LEU A 350 -7.37 3.16 -5.72
C LEU A 350 -7.38 4.69 -5.72
N VAL A 351 -8.46 5.29 -5.24
CA VAL A 351 -8.64 6.75 -5.16
C VAL A 351 -8.69 7.17 -3.71
N ASN A 352 -7.93 8.19 -3.34
CA ASN A 352 -7.97 8.79 -2.01
C ASN A 352 -7.97 10.32 -2.12
N TYR A 353 -8.48 10.99 -1.08
CA TYR A 353 -8.33 12.43 -0.88
C TYR A 353 -7.41 12.67 0.30
N VAL A 354 -6.53 13.66 0.18
CA VAL A 354 -5.56 13.98 1.24
C VAL A 354 -6.20 14.91 2.26
N ASN A 355 -6.05 14.57 3.54
CA ASN A 355 -6.45 15.42 4.66
C ASN A 355 -5.39 15.33 5.78
N LEU A 356 -5.54 16.12 6.85
CA LEU A 356 -4.75 15.93 8.06
C LEU A 356 -5.23 14.69 8.81
N SER A 357 -4.33 13.94 9.42
CA SER A 357 -4.68 12.75 10.20
C SER A 357 -5.58 13.06 11.40
N THR A 358 -5.56 14.31 11.87
CA THR A 358 -6.43 14.85 12.93
C THR A 358 -7.82 15.24 12.46
N GLU A 359 -8.02 15.39 11.14
CA GLU A 359 -9.29 15.78 10.51
C GLU A 359 -9.95 14.61 9.77
N CYS A 360 -9.19 13.55 9.46
CA CYS A 360 -9.76 12.29 8.96
C CYS A 360 -10.67 11.66 10.02
N PRO A 361 -11.70 10.87 9.61
CA PRO A 361 -12.49 10.10 10.56
C PRO A 361 -11.61 9.28 11.52
N GLU A 362 -11.91 9.34 12.81
CA GLU A 362 -11.19 8.57 13.82
C GLU A 362 -11.38 7.07 13.59
N TRP A 363 -10.31 6.30 13.74
CA TRP A 363 -10.40 4.84 13.75
C TRP A 363 -10.99 4.35 15.08
N THR A 364 -12.27 4.05 15.09
CA THR A 364 -13.03 3.62 16.28
C THR A 364 -13.49 2.17 16.21
N PHE A 365 -13.49 1.56 15.01
CA PHE A 365 -13.97 0.19 14.80
C PHE A 365 -12.80 -0.80 14.89
N GLY A 366 -12.60 -1.37 16.06
CA GLY A 366 -11.57 -2.36 16.34
C GLY A 366 -12.07 -3.80 16.30
N ILE A 367 -11.19 -4.76 16.68
CA ILE A 367 -11.50 -6.20 16.71
C ILE A 367 -12.72 -6.49 17.61
N SER A 368 -12.82 -5.84 18.77
CA SER A 368 -13.95 -6.04 19.69
C SER A 368 -15.29 -5.65 19.06
N ASP A 369 -15.29 -4.59 18.24
CA ASP A 369 -16.51 -4.15 17.56
C ASP A 369 -16.86 -5.03 16.37
N LEU A 370 -15.84 -5.56 15.68
CA LEU A 370 -16.05 -6.58 14.66
C LEU A 370 -16.73 -7.83 15.26
N TYR A 371 -16.22 -8.36 16.37
CA TYR A 371 -16.85 -9.52 17.05
C TYR A 371 -18.28 -9.23 17.48
N LYS A 372 -18.54 -8.08 18.10
CA LYS A 372 -19.90 -7.68 18.49
C LYS A 372 -20.83 -7.59 17.28
N ASN A 373 -20.36 -7.01 16.16
CA ASN A 373 -21.13 -6.88 14.94
C ASN A 373 -21.47 -8.26 14.33
N LEU A 374 -20.45 -9.11 14.17
CA LEU A 374 -20.62 -10.46 13.61
C LEU A 374 -21.53 -11.33 14.47
N SER A 375 -21.39 -11.28 15.81
CA SER A 375 -22.25 -12.00 16.75
C SER A 375 -23.72 -11.52 16.67
N LYS A 376 -23.93 -10.17 16.65
CA LYS A 376 -25.27 -9.59 16.50
C LYS A 376 -25.97 -10.02 15.19
N ARG A 377 -25.18 -10.26 14.14
CA ARG A 377 -25.65 -10.75 12.84
C ARG A 377 -25.75 -12.28 12.77
N ASN A 378 -25.48 -13.01 13.87
CA ASN A 378 -25.42 -14.48 13.94
C ASN A 378 -24.40 -15.08 12.92
N LEU A 379 -23.33 -14.39 12.62
CA LEU A 379 -22.26 -14.86 11.74
C LEU A 379 -21.16 -15.61 12.49
N ILE A 380 -21.05 -15.39 13.79
CA ILE A 380 -20.20 -16.15 14.73
C ILE A 380 -21.04 -16.52 15.96
N SER A 381 -20.67 -17.60 16.65
CA SER A 381 -21.29 -18.06 17.91
C SER A 381 -20.65 -17.40 19.13
#